data_a0b86b0440be712e48c80df6760182b7
#
_entry.id   a0b86b0440be712e48c80df6760182b7
#
_cell.length_a   1.000
_cell.length_b   1.000
_cell.length_c   1.000
_cell.angle_alpha   90.00
_cell.angle_beta   90.00
_cell.angle_gamma   90.00
#
_symmetry.space_group_name_H-M   'P 1'
#
loop_
_entity.id
_entity.type
_entity.pdbx_description
1 polymer ?
#
loop_
_entity_poly.entity_id
_entity_poly.type
_entity_poly.pdbx_seq_one_letter_code
_entity_poly.pdbx_strand_id
1 'polypeptide(L)'
;MNNSNSNRRKFLKNTSLLSGAYLLSGLQNRIKAQTSVRANPKPIIANRIKFAVINIDHPHIYGMTDAIKRGGGELVGLYAKQADLVNAFLKTYPEAKLAKSENEILEDASIQLVLSSGIPDERAPLGIRVMKHGKDYLTDKPGIITLEQLAEVKKVQQQTKRIYSIMYSERFENKGTEKASKLVAEGAIGQVIQTVNLAPHRIFNNIGNF
;
A
#
# COMPACT_ATOMS: atom_id res chain seq x y z
N MET A 1 -23.72 -46.77 37.33
CA MET A 1 -23.22 -45.42 36.97
C MET A 1 -21.74 -45.38 37.31
N ASN A 2 -20.82 -45.48 36.34
CA ASN A 2 -19.40 -45.03 36.42
C ASN A 2 -18.55 -45.72 35.35
N ASN A 3 -18.82 -45.46 34.06
CA ASN A 3 -17.93 -45.97 33.01
C ASN A 3 -17.54 -44.95 31.96
N SER A 4 -17.97 -43.67 32.08
CA SER A 4 -17.68 -42.66 31.07
C SER A 4 -16.37 -41.90 31.33
N ASN A 5 -15.93 -41.79 32.58
CA ASN A 5 -14.71 -41.03 32.96
C ASN A 5 -13.40 -41.78 32.72
N SER A 6 -13.42 -43.11 32.66
CA SER A 6 -12.24 -43.93 32.38
C SER A 6 -11.80 -43.81 30.90
N ASN A 7 -12.74 -43.71 29.98
CA ASN A 7 -12.45 -43.66 28.54
C ASN A 7 -11.89 -42.32 28.08
N ARG A 8 -12.33 -41.20 28.68
CA ARG A 8 -11.76 -39.86 28.40
C ARG A 8 -10.32 -39.72 28.83
N ARG A 9 -9.95 -40.22 30.02
CA ARG A 9 -8.56 -40.21 30.50
C ARG A 9 -7.61 -41.08 29.68
N LYS A 10 -8.05 -42.23 29.19
CA LYS A 10 -7.30 -43.10 28.27
C LYS A 10 -7.11 -42.45 26.91
N PHE A 11 -8.15 -41.81 26.37
CA PHE A 11 -8.06 -41.08 25.12
C PHE A 11 -7.05 -39.92 25.17
N LEU A 12 -7.09 -39.09 26.24
CA LEU A 12 -6.18 -37.97 26.44
C LEU A 12 -4.73 -38.42 26.65
N LYS A 13 -4.48 -39.53 27.36
CA LYS A 13 -3.13 -40.10 27.50
C LYS A 13 -2.56 -40.66 26.21
N ASN A 14 -3.39 -41.28 25.38
CA ASN A 14 -2.93 -41.86 24.11
C ASN A 14 -2.69 -40.79 23.04
N THR A 15 -3.48 -39.71 23.02
CA THR A 15 -3.26 -38.58 22.11
C THR A 15 -2.01 -37.76 22.50
N SER A 16 -1.68 -37.60 23.78
CA SER A 16 -0.47 -36.90 24.19
C SER A 16 0.83 -37.67 23.92
N LEU A 17 0.79 -39.01 23.92
CA LEU A 17 1.94 -39.84 23.58
C LEU A 17 2.20 -39.89 22.05
N LEU A 18 1.17 -39.84 21.22
CA LEU A 18 1.29 -39.74 19.76
C LEU A 18 1.78 -38.40 19.28
N SER A 19 1.37 -37.31 19.89
CA SER A 19 1.83 -35.96 19.55
C SER A 19 3.30 -35.70 19.92
N GLY A 20 3.81 -36.35 21.00
CA GLY A 20 5.21 -36.24 21.38
C GLY A 20 6.19 -36.96 20.42
N ALA A 21 5.78 -38.06 19.81
CA ALA A 21 6.61 -38.80 18.87
C ALA A 21 6.72 -38.14 17.49
N TYR A 22 5.68 -37.44 17.05
CA TYR A 22 5.68 -36.68 15.79
C TYR A 22 6.49 -35.38 15.87
N LEU A 23 6.60 -34.77 17.05
CA LEU A 23 7.38 -33.54 17.24
C LEU A 23 8.89 -33.80 17.23
N LEU A 24 9.36 -34.97 17.66
CA LEU A 24 10.79 -35.30 17.68
C LEU A 24 11.33 -35.75 16.31
N SER A 25 10.53 -36.39 15.47
CA SER A 25 10.94 -36.79 14.12
C SER A 25 10.93 -35.62 13.12
N GLY A 26 10.11 -34.58 13.37
CA GLY A 26 10.06 -33.37 12.55
C GLY A 26 11.20 -32.37 12.80
N LEU A 27 11.84 -32.42 13.97
CA LEU A 27 12.91 -31.47 14.32
C LEU A 27 14.27 -31.84 13.70
N GLN A 28 14.52 -33.11 13.43
CA GLN A 28 15.82 -33.52 12.85
C GLN A 28 16.00 -33.19 11.37
N ASN A 29 14.90 -32.96 10.63
CA ASN A 29 14.96 -32.59 9.23
C ASN A 29 14.92 -31.08 8.96
N ARG A 30 14.72 -30.23 9.99
CA ARG A 30 14.67 -28.77 9.83
C ARG A 30 15.98 -28.03 10.12
N ILE A 31 17.01 -28.71 10.63
CA ILE A 31 18.31 -28.06 10.97
C ILE A 31 19.27 -27.98 9.77
N LYS A 32 18.86 -28.47 8.59
CA LYS A 32 19.57 -28.24 7.33
C LYS A 32 18.90 -27.23 6.41
N ALA A 33 18.07 -26.35 6.95
CA ALA A 33 17.65 -25.15 6.22
C ALA A 33 18.85 -24.20 6.19
N GLN A 34 19.56 -24.26 5.09
CA GLN A 34 20.64 -23.41 4.68
C GLN A 34 20.44 -21.97 5.15
N THR A 35 21.37 -21.47 5.96
CA THR A 35 21.74 -20.07 5.99
C THR A 35 22.35 -19.70 4.62
N SER A 36 21.56 -19.72 3.56
CA SER A 36 21.88 -18.92 2.41
C SER A 36 21.65 -17.47 2.85
N VAL A 37 22.71 -16.79 3.25
CA VAL A 37 22.78 -15.35 3.23
C VAL A 37 22.28 -14.98 1.83
N ARG A 38 21.00 -14.55 1.73
CA ARG A 38 20.51 -13.91 0.50
C ARG A 38 21.42 -12.72 0.30
N ALA A 39 22.36 -12.85 -0.62
CA ALA A 39 23.05 -11.69 -1.14
C ALA A 39 21.96 -10.67 -1.45
N ASN A 40 22.04 -9.48 -0.85
CA ASN A 40 21.15 -8.39 -1.21
C ASN A 40 21.17 -8.32 -2.74
N PRO A 41 20.02 -8.46 -3.42
CA PRO A 41 20.00 -8.31 -4.86
C PRO A 41 20.61 -6.94 -5.13
N LYS A 42 21.65 -6.89 -5.95
CA LYS A 42 22.18 -5.63 -6.49
C LYS A 42 20.95 -4.86 -6.96
N PRO A 43 20.82 -3.56 -6.59
CA PRO A 43 19.71 -2.78 -7.09
C PRO A 43 19.74 -2.87 -8.60
N ILE A 44 18.68 -3.42 -9.18
CA ILE A 44 18.47 -3.34 -10.62
C ILE A 44 18.30 -1.84 -10.88
N ILE A 45 19.36 -1.20 -11.41
CA ILE A 45 19.29 0.16 -11.95
C ILE A 45 18.58 0.03 -13.31
N ALA A 46 17.37 -0.48 -13.29
CA ALA A 46 16.42 -0.28 -14.35
C ALA A 46 15.94 1.17 -14.25
N ASN A 47 15.77 1.85 -15.36
CA ASN A 47 15.34 3.24 -15.50
C ASN A 47 14.45 3.68 -14.34
N ARG A 48 14.98 4.57 -13.51
CA ARG A 48 14.23 5.11 -12.35
C ARG A 48 12.98 5.78 -12.88
N ILE A 49 11.83 5.39 -12.37
CA ILE A 49 10.58 6.05 -12.70
C ILE A 49 10.67 7.49 -12.19
N LYS A 50 10.56 8.48 -13.07
CA LYS A 50 10.37 9.86 -12.68
C LYS A 50 8.91 10.10 -12.34
N PHE A 51 8.69 10.74 -11.21
CA PHE A 51 7.35 11.06 -10.77
C PHE A 51 7.26 12.50 -10.28
N ALA A 52 6.05 13.05 -10.39
CA ALA A 52 5.71 14.36 -9.86
C ALA A 52 4.48 14.28 -8.96
N VAL A 53 4.24 15.35 -8.22
CA VAL A 53 3.12 15.49 -7.30
C VAL A 53 2.21 16.61 -7.77
N ILE A 54 0.90 16.36 -7.80
CA ILE A 54 -0.13 17.37 -8.10
C ILE A 54 -1.17 17.32 -6.97
N ASN A 55 -1.42 18.48 -6.35
CA ASN A 55 -2.32 18.69 -5.21
C ASN A 55 -1.90 17.90 -3.95
N ILE A 56 -1.71 18.61 -2.87
CA ILE A 56 -1.09 18.12 -1.62
C ILE A 56 -1.93 18.51 -0.38
N ASP A 57 -3.25 18.53 -0.51
CA ASP A 57 -4.18 18.99 0.52
C ASP A 57 -4.19 18.09 1.77
N HIS A 58 -3.78 16.83 1.63
CA HIS A 58 -3.72 15.89 2.75
C HIS A 58 -2.28 15.43 3.04
N PRO A 59 -1.86 15.34 4.33
CA PRO A 59 -0.47 15.00 4.71
C PRO A 59 -0.02 13.58 4.33
N HIS A 60 -0.92 12.70 3.88
CA HIS A 60 -0.52 11.39 3.36
C HIS A 60 0.44 11.48 2.18
N ILE A 61 0.49 12.63 1.49
CA ILE A 61 1.40 12.83 0.35
C ILE A 61 2.87 12.60 0.72
N TYR A 62 3.26 12.91 1.96
CA TYR A 62 4.63 12.67 2.42
C TYR A 62 4.97 11.17 2.46
N GLY A 63 4.08 10.36 3.08
CA GLY A 63 4.24 8.90 3.11
C GLY A 63 4.20 8.27 1.72
N MET A 64 3.30 8.75 0.84
CA MET A 64 3.20 8.30 -0.55
C MET A 64 4.50 8.61 -1.32
N THR A 65 5.02 9.84 -1.19
CA THR A 65 6.27 10.26 -1.82
C THR A 65 7.45 9.41 -1.34
N ASP A 66 7.56 9.20 -0.04
CA ASP A 66 8.61 8.37 0.55
C ASP A 66 8.51 6.90 0.10
N ALA A 67 7.30 6.36 -0.04
CA ALA A 67 7.11 4.99 -0.51
C ALA A 67 7.65 4.81 -1.93
N ILE A 68 7.34 5.74 -2.84
CA ILE A 68 7.82 5.69 -4.22
C ILE A 68 9.33 5.91 -4.28
N LYS A 69 9.88 6.85 -3.49
CA LYS A 69 11.34 7.06 -3.39
C LYS A 69 12.07 5.81 -2.86
N ARG A 70 11.53 5.14 -1.83
CA ARG A 70 12.08 3.86 -1.33
C ARG A 70 12.05 2.77 -2.40
N GLY A 71 11.06 2.78 -3.30
CA GLY A 71 10.97 1.89 -4.46
C GLY A 71 11.93 2.24 -5.60
N GLY A 72 12.71 3.32 -5.46
CA GLY A 72 13.67 3.77 -6.47
C GLY A 72 13.14 4.86 -7.41
N GLY A 73 11.94 5.40 -7.17
CA GLY A 73 11.39 6.53 -7.93
C GLY A 73 12.17 7.82 -7.68
N GLU A 74 12.24 8.67 -8.70
CA GLU A 74 12.86 9.98 -8.69
C GLU A 74 11.77 11.06 -8.68
N LEU A 75 11.68 11.84 -7.59
CA LEU A 75 10.78 13.00 -7.50
C LEU A 75 11.38 14.15 -8.30
N VAL A 76 10.63 14.63 -9.31
CA VAL A 76 11.13 15.69 -10.20
C VAL A 76 10.28 16.95 -10.20
N GLY A 77 9.02 16.90 -9.76
CA GLY A 77 8.14 18.05 -9.84
C GLY A 77 7.03 18.08 -8.79
N LEU A 78 6.55 19.29 -8.52
CA LEU A 78 5.41 19.58 -7.67
C LEU A 78 4.54 20.66 -8.32
N TYR A 79 3.23 20.48 -8.28
CA TYR A 79 2.24 21.55 -8.52
C TYR A 79 1.15 21.49 -7.47
N ALA A 80 0.90 22.60 -6.79
CA ALA A 80 -0.25 22.82 -5.90
C ALA A 80 -0.52 24.30 -5.79
N LYS A 81 -1.75 24.63 -5.35
CA LYS A 81 -2.21 26.04 -5.29
C LYS A 81 -1.89 26.72 -3.96
N GLN A 82 -1.83 25.95 -2.87
CA GLN A 82 -1.68 26.46 -1.52
C GLN A 82 -0.19 26.74 -1.22
N ALA A 83 0.17 28.00 -1.14
CA ALA A 83 1.57 28.42 -0.98
C ALA A 83 2.24 27.90 0.31
N ASP A 84 1.50 27.81 1.41
CA ASP A 84 1.95 27.27 2.69
C ASP A 84 2.28 25.78 2.60
N LEU A 85 1.40 24.99 1.98
CA LEU A 85 1.63 23.56 1.74
C LEU A 85 2.79 23.33 0.76
N VAL A 86 2.88 24.13 -0.30
CA VAL A 86 3.99 24.08 -1.27
C VAL A 86 5.32 24.33 -0.55
N ASN A 87 5.41 25.39 0.27
CA ASN A 87 6.61 25.71 1.00
C ASN A 87 7.02 24.59 1.99
N ALA A 88 6.06 24.01 2.70
CA ALA A 88 6.30 22.90 3.60
C ALA A 88 6.79 21.64 2.86
N PHE A 89 6.19 21.34 1.72
CA PHE A 89 6.58 20.20 0.89
C PHE A 89 7.98 20.38 0.31
N LEU A 90 8.30 21.53 -0.27
CA LEU A 90 9.63 21.82 -0.83
C LEU A 90 10.72 21.89 0.24
N LYS A 91 10.38 22.28 1.47
CA LYS A 91 11.33 22.18 2.60
C LYS A 91 11.70 20.72 2.91
N THR A 92 10.77 19.80 2.75
CA THR A 92 10.99 18.35 2.97
C THR A 92 11.66 17.69 1.77
N TYR A 93 11.29 18.11 0.56
CA TYR A 93 11.77 17.56 -0.70
C TYR A 93 12.36 18.68 -1.59
N PRO A 94 13.56 19.20 -1.24
CA PRO A 94 14.17 20.32 -1.97
C PRO A 94 14.57 19.98 -3.41
N GLU A 95 14.60 18.69 -3.76
CA GLU A 95 14.83 18.22 -5.13
C GLU A 95 13.63 18.41 -6.06
N ALA A 96 12.42 18.58 -5.53
CA ALA A 96 11.22 18.77 -6.33
C ALA A 96 11.19 20.17 -6.95
N LYS A 97 11.05 20.25 -8.28
CA LYS A 97 10.90 21.51 -8.98
C LYS A 97 9.44 21.97 -8.93
N LEU A 98 9.22 23.22 -8.49
CA LEU A 98 7.88 23.81 -8.54
C LEU A 98 7.48 24.11 -9.99
N ALA A 99 6.42 23.47 -10.47
CA ALA A 99 5.85 23.72 -11.77
C ALA A 99 4.91 24.94 -11.71
N LYS A 100 4.82 25.67 -12.81
CA LYS A 100 3.96 26.86 -12.94
C LYS A 100 2.48 26.51 -13.12
N SER A 101 2.19 25.31 -13.63
CA SER A 101 0.85 24.81 -13.87
C SER A 101 0.79 23.30 -13.80
N GLU A 102 -0.41 22.75 -13.66
CA GLU A 102 -0.68 21.32 -13.79
C GLU A 102 -0.20 20.78 -15.14
N ASN A 103 -0.43 21.54 -16.22
CA ASN A 103 -0.07 21.16 -17.58
C ASN A 103 1.44 21.00 -17.77
N GLU A 104 2.28 21.80 -17.10
CA GLU A 104 3.73 21.62 -17.17
C GLU A 104 4.18 20.21 -16.73
N ILE A 105 3.50 19.63 -15.72
CA ILE A 105 3.72 18.25 -15.31
C ILE A 105 3.10 17.25 -16.28
N LEU A 106 1.87 17.51 -16.72
CA LEU A 106 1.13 16.58 -17.56
C LEU A 106 1.75 16.43 -18.95
N GLU A 107 2.33 17.49 -19.51
CA GLU A 107 2.95 17.52 -20.83
C GLU A 107 4.41 17.06 -20.82
N ASP A 108 5.09 17.01 -19.66
CA ASP A 108 6.47 16.52 -19.58
C ASP A 108 6.53 15.00 -19.83
N ALA A 109 6.99 14.61 -21.02
CA ALA A 109 7.11 13.21 -21.41
C ALA A 109 8.11 12.39 -20.56
N SER A 110 8.97 13.03 -19.79
CA SER A 110 9.91 12.35 -18.92
C SER A 110 9.29 11.85 -17.62
N ILE A 111 8.09 12.34 -17.26
CA ILE A 111 7.34 11.94 -16.06
C ILE A 111 6.43 10.76 -16.41
N GLN A 112 6.60 9.64 -15.70
CA GLN A 112 5.81 8.43 -15.90
C GLN A 112 4.66 8.27 -14.90
N LEU A 113 4.77 8.87 -13.70
CA LEU A 113 3.82 8.70 -12.60
C LEU A 113 3.49 10.04 -11.97
N VAL A 114 2.22 10.25 -11.65
CA VAL A 114 1.75 11.40 -10.88
C VAL A 114 1.12 10.91 -9.57
N LEU A 115 1.55 11.50 -8.45
CA LEU A 115 0.94 11.30 -7.13
C LEU A 115 0.01 12.46 -6.80
N SER A 116 -1.06 12.17 -6.04
CA SER A 116 -1.95 13.20 -5.52
C SER A 116 -2.57 12.82 -4.18
N SER A 117 -2.63 13.79 -3.28
CA SER A 117 -3.48 13.75 -2.09
C SER A 117 -4.43 14.96 -2.02
N GLY A 118 -4.88 15.41 -3.19
CA GLY A 118 -5.84 16.51 -3.33
C GLY A 118 -7.20 16.23 -2.68
N ILE A 119 -8.13 17.16 -2.82
CA ILE A 119 -9.50 17.05 -2.32
C ILE A 119 -10.17 15.80 -2.95
N PRO A 120 -10.93 14.98 -2.19
CA PRO A 120 -11.45 13.69 -2.64
C PRO A 120 -12.24 13.72 -3.95
N ASP A 121 -13.07 14.73 -4.18
CA ASP A 121 -13.87 14.83 -5.39
C ASP A 121 -13.06 15.21 -6.66
N GLU A 122 -11.89 15.84 -6.49
CA GLU A 122 -10.98 16.20 -7.57
C GLU A 122 -10.02 15.06 -7.98
N ARG A 123 -9.88 14.02 -7.16
CA ARG A 123 -8.88 12.95 -7.37
C ARG A 123 -9.16 12.15 -8.63
N ALA A 124 -10.40 11.71 -8.85
CA ALA A 124 -10.75 10.96 -10.05
C ALA A 124 -10.65 11.82 -11.33
N PRO A 125 -11.18 13.05 -11.38
CA PRO A 125 -10.96 13.95 -12.52
C PRO A 125 -9.48 14.18 -12.85
N LEU A 126 -8.63 14.40 -11.85
CA LEU A 126 -7.19 14.54 -12.06
C LEU A 126 -6.58 13.26 -12.64
N GLY A 127 -6.87 12.11 -12.06
CA GLY A 127 -6.33 10.83 -12.54
C GLY A 127 -6.74 10.50 -13.98
N ILE A 128 -7.96 10.90 -14.38
CA ILE A 128 -8.43 10.80 -15.76
C ILE A 128 -7.56 11.66 -16.69
N ARG A 129 -7.26 12.92 -16.30
CA ARG A 129 -6.36 13.78 -17.08
C ARG A 129 -4.95 13.20 -17.16
N VAL A 130 -4.40 12.73 -16.04
CA VAL A 130 -3.08 12.10 -15.97
C VAL A 130 -2.97 10.92 -16.93
N MET A 131 -3.94 10.00 -16.90
CA MET A 131 -3.96 8.83 -17.79
C MET A 131 -4.08 9.22 -19.26
N LYS A 132 -4.88 10.25 -19.60
CA LYS A 132 -5.01 10.78 -20.95
C LYS A 132 -3.70 11.37 -21.49
N HIS A 133 -2.82 11.86 -20.59
CA HIS A 133 -1.46 12.31 -20.93
C HIS A 133 -0.42 11.19 -20.91
N GLY A 134 -0.86 9.93 -20.92
CA GLY A 134 0.03 8.77 -21.02
C GLY A 134 0.82 8.45 -19.75
N LYS A 135 0.40 8.93 -18.57
CA LYS A 135 1.07 8.72 -17.29
C LYS A 135 0.23 7.84 -16.38
N ASP A 136 0.89 7.14 -15.47
CA ASP A 136 0.23 6.40 -14.40
C ASP A 136 -0.14 7.35 -13.25
N TYR A 137 -1.15 6.98 -12.48
CA TYR A 137 -1.67 7.81 -11.40
C TYR A 137 -1.79 7.01 -10.09
N LEU A 138 -1.29 7.61 -9.00
CA LEU A 138 -1.44 7.09 -7.65
C LEU A 138 -2.05 8.18 -6.76
N THR A 139 -3.22 7.92 -6.21
CA THR A 139 -3.90 8.87 -5.33
C THR A 139 -4.08 8.34 -3.92
N ASP A 140 -4.27 9.26 -2.98
CA ASP A 140 -4.72 8.93 -1.63
C ASP A 140 -6.15 8.37 -1.61
N LYS A 141 -6.54 7.68 -0.56
CA LYS A 141 -7.91 7.20 -0.30
C LYS A 141 -8.79 8.34 0.26
N PRO A 142 -10.09 8.40 -0.11
CA PRO A 142 -10.73 7.69 -1.19
C PRO A 142 -10.30 8.27 -2.55
N GLY A 143 -9.96 7.40 -3.48
CA GLY A 143 -9.54 7.84 -4.83
C GLY A 143 -10.70 8.04 -5.80
N ILE A 144 -11.87 7.52 -5.47
CA ILE A 144 -13.11 7.58 -6.24
C ILE A 144 -14.26 7.69 -5.24
N ILE A 145 -15.21 8.61 -5.46
CA ILE A 145 -16.31 8.87 -4.52
C ILE A 145 -17.70 8.68 -5.13
N THR A 146 -17.81 8.54 -6.46
CA THR A 146 -19.09 8.30 -7.12
C THR A 146 -19.00 7.15 -8.14
N LEU A 147 -20.16 6.57 -8.49
CA LEU A 147 -20.22 5.52 -9.50
C LEU A 147 -19.92 6.04 -10.90
N GLU A 148 -20.25 7.30 -11.19
CA GLU A 148 -19.95 7.99 -12.44
C GLU A 148 -18.43 8.16 -12.61
N GLN A 149 -17.75 8.62 -11.56
CA GLN A 149 -16.28 8.68 -11.53
C GLN A 149 -15.66 7.29 -11.78
N LEU A 150 -16.19 6.24 -11.13
CA LEU A 150 -15.71 4.87 -11.32
C LEU A 150 -15.87 4.39 -12.77
N ALA A 151 -17.03 4.68 -13.37
CA ALA A 151 -17.31 4.30 -14.76
C ALA A 151 -16.34 5.00 -15.74
N GLU A 152 -16.10 6.32 -15.57
CA GLU A 152 -15.20 7.06 -16.44
C GLU A 152 -13.72 6.65 -16.23
N VAL A 153 -13.28 6.45 -14.98
CA VAL A 153 -11.92 5.93 -14.70
C VAL A 153 -11.68 4.59 -15.38
N LYS A 154 -12.63 3.64 -15.29
CA LYS A 154 -12.54 2.33 -15.97
C LYS A 154 -12.45 2.48 -17.48
N LYS A 155 -13.28 3.34 -18.06
CA LYS A 155 -13.28 3.61 -19.51
C LYS A 155 -11.94 4.16 -19.99
N VAL A 156 -11.42 5.20 -19.31
CA VAL A 156 -10.15 5.82 -19.67
C VAL A 156 -8.98 4.87 -19.45
N GLN A 157 -8.98 4.09 -18.37
CA GLN A 157 -7.97 3.05 -18.14
C GLN A 157 -7.94 2.02 -19.29
N GLN A 158 -9.11 1.56 -19.74
CA GLN A 158 -9.21 0.63 -20.87
C GLN A 158 -8.65 1.23 -22.17
N GLN A 159 -8.88 2.54 -22.39
CA GLN A 159 -8.40 3.24 -23.60
C GLN A 159 -6.89 3.51 -23.57
N THR A 160 -6.39 3.97 -22.44
CA THR A 160 -4.99 4.43 -22.31
C THR A 160 -4.03 3.34 -21.89
N LYS A 161 -4.52 2.26 -21.30
CA LYS A 161 -3.72 1.19 -20.66
C LYS A 161 -2.82 1.70 -19.53
N ARG A 162 -3.14 2.88 -18.97
CA ARG A 162 -2.42 3.44 -17.83
C ARG A 162 -2.97 2.89 -16.52
N ILE A 163 -2.17 2.98 -15.46
CA ILE A 163 -2.54 2.51 -14.14
C ILE A 163 -3.23 3.65 -13.38
N TYR A 164 -4.41 3.37 -12.84
CA TYR A 164 -5.05 4.18 -11.79
C TYR A 164 -4.98 3.39 -10.49
N SER A 165 -4.23 3.89 -9.51
CA SER A 165 -4.04 3.21 -8.23
C SER A 165 -4.44 4.10 -7.06
N ILE A 166 -4.91 3.48 -5.98
CA ILE A 166 -5.26 4.13 -4.73
C ILE A 166 -4.33 3.60 -3.64
N MET A 167 -3.69 4.50 -2.91
CA MET A 167 -2.77 4.14 -1.82
C MET A 167 -3.56 3.77 -0.57
N TYR A 168 -3.47 2.52 -0.19
CA TYR A 168 -3.96 2.00 1.09
C TYR A 168 -2.74 1.65 1.97
N SER A 169 -2.14 2.67 2.60
CA SER A 169 -0.91 2.54 3.39
C SER A 169 -1.04 1.52 4.52
N GLU A 170 -2.17 1.48 5.20
CA GLU A 170 -2.45 0.52 6.27
C GLU A 170 -2.40 -0.93 5.78
N ARG A 171 -2.73 -1.16 4.50
CA ARG A 171 -2.72 -2.48 3.88
C ARG A 171 -1.33 -2.85 3.35
N PHE A 172 -0.62 -1.91 2.74
CA PHE A 172 0.58 -2.22 1.95
C PHE A 172 1.89 -1.83 2.65
N GLU A 173 1.87 -0.87 3.58
CA GLU A 173 3.07 -0.40 4.28
C GLU A 173 3.17 -0.92 5.72
N ASN A 174 2.07 -1.40 6.30
CA ASN A 174 2.08 -1.94 7.65
C ASN A 174 2.60 -3.37 7.65
N LYS A 175 3.81 -3.57 8.18
CA LYS A 175 4.45 -4.88 8.27
C LYS A 175 3.65 -5.91 9.07
N GLY A 176 2.88 -5.47 10.06
CA GLY A 176 1.97 -6.34 10.83
C GLY A 176 0.84 -6.88 9.95
N THR A 177 0.20 -6.01 9.16
CA THR A 177 -0.86 -6.40 8.21
C THR A 177 -0.33 -7.34 7.13
N GLU A 178 0.86 -7.07 6.59
CA GLU A 178 1.51 -7.92 5.61
C GLU A 178 1.80 -9.31 6.18
N LYS A 179 2.38 -9.39 7.39
CA LYS A 179 2.65 -10.64 8.09
C LYS A 179 1.38 -11.42 8.39
N ALA A 180 0.34 -10.77 8.90
CA ALA A 180 -0.95 -11.38 9.19
C ALA A 180 -1.59 -11.95 7.92
N SER A 181 -1.60 -11.18 6.82
CA SER A 181 -2.12 -11.64 5.52
C SER A 181 -1.41 -12.88 5.01
N LYS A 182 -0.09 -12.94 5.16
CA LYS A 182 0.70 -14.11 4.78
C LYS A 182 0.34 -15.34 5.62
N LEU A 183 0.23 -15.19 6.95
CA LEU A 183 -0.14 -16.29 7.85
C LEU A 183 -1.54 -16.82 7.55
N VAL A 184 -2.50 -15.94 7.25
CA VAL A 184 -3.86 -16.34 6.84
C VAL A 184 -3.82 -17.12 5.52
N ALA A 185 -3.09 -16.64 4.52
CA ALA A 185 -2.95 -17.30 3.23
C ALA A 185 -2.26 -18.66 3.33
N GLU A 186 -1.34 -18.85 4.28
CA GLU A 186 -0.67 -20.11 4.59
C GLU A 186 -1.53 -21.07 5.45
N GLY A 187 -2.75 -20.68 5.82
CA GLY A 187 -3.67 -21.48 6.61
C GLY A 187 -3.31 -21.58 8.10
N ALA A 188 -2.47 -20.70 8.62
CA ALA A 188 -1.97 -20.75 10.00
C ALA A 188 -3.07 -20.68 11.08
N ILE A 189 -4.22 -20.09 10.75
CA ILE A 189 -5.41 -20.00 11.62
C ILE A 189 -6.59 -20.83 11.10
N GLY A 190 -6.37 -21.65 10.05
CA GLY A 190 -7.43 -22.43 9.40
C GLY A 190 -8.38 -21.55 8.58
N GLN A 191 -9.62 -21.99 8.42
CA GLN A 191 -10.64 -21.26 7.69
C GLN A 191 -11.07 -20.02 8.46
N VAL A 192 -11.00 -18.85 7.81
CA VAL A 192 -11.50 -17.59 8.37
C VAL A 192 -13.03 -17.59 8.29
N ILE A 193 -13.69 -17.55 9.45
CA ILE A 193 -15.16 -17.54 9.55
C ILE A 193 -15.66 -16.10 9.72
N GLN A 194 -14.93 -15.28 10.47
CA GLN A 194 -15.32 -13.91 10.78
C GLN A 194 -14.08 -13.04 10.98
N THR A 195 -14.17 -11.77 10.60
CA THR A 195 -13.19 -10.75 10.92
C THR A 195 -13.85 -9.60 11.68
N VAL A 196 -13.16 -9.07 12.69
CA VAL A 196 -13.55 -7.85 13.40
C VAL A 196 -12.42 -6.85 13.27
N ASN A 197 -12.72 -5.67 12.75
CA ASN A 197 -11.76 -4.59 12.61
C ASN A 197 -12.16 -3.39 13.46
N LEU A 198 -11.25 -2.93 14.31
CA LEU A 198 -11.39 -1.71 15.10
C LEU A 198 -10.29 -0.75 14.68
N ALA A 199 -10.67 0.36 14.06
CA ALA A 199 -9.75 1.38 13.57
C ALA A 199 -10.14 2.77 14.13
N PRO A 200 -9.91 3.03 15.42
CA PRO A 200 -10.22 4.33 16.00
C PRO A 200 -9.28 5.39 15.44
N HIS A 201 -9.87 6.44 14.85
CA HIS A 201 -9.15 7.62 14.41
C HIS A 201 -9.28 8.75 15.42
N ARG A 202 -8.19 9.49 15.63
CA ARG A 202 -8.28 10.78 16.31
C ARG A 202 -8.92 11.78 15.36
N ILE A 203 -9.95 12.47 15.83
CA ILE A 203 -10.48 13.66 15.17
C ILE A 203 -9.54 14.80 15.55
N PHE A 204 -8.79 15.32 14.59
CA PHE A 204 -7.99 16.53 14.80
C PHE A 204 -8.93 17.74 14.71
N ASN A 205 -8.74 18.73 15.59
CA ASN A 205 -9.59 19.94 15.65
C ASN A 205 -9.54 20.82 14.37
N ASN A 206 -8.76 20.45 13.38
CA ASN A 206 -8.59 21.17 12.11
C ASN A 206 -9.34 20.52 10.94
N ILE A 207 -10.45 19.81 11.19
CA ILE A 207 -11.33 19.30 10.13
C ILE A 207 -12.20 20.47 9.61
N GLY A 208 -11.57 21.53 9.17
CA GLY A 208 -12.27 22.68 8.63
C GLY A 208 -12.31 22.74 7.09
N ASN A 209 -11.69 21.77 6.38
CA ASN A 209 -11.53 21.85 4.92
C ASN A 209 -11.69 20.47 4.24
N PHE A 210 -12.77 19.75 4.59
CA PHE A 210 -13.23 18.61 3.81
C PHE A 210 -14.52 18.93 3.10
#